data_3e17120de1daf5173358d1d32aa00180
#
_entry.id   3e17120de1daf5173358d1d32aa00180
#
_cell.length_a   1.000
_cell.length_b   1.000
_cell.length_c   1.000
_cell.angle_alpha   90.00
_cell.angle_beta   90.00
_cell.angle_gamma   90.00
#
_symmetry.space_group_name_H-M   'P 1'
#
loop_
_entity.id
_entity.type
_entity.pdbx_description
1 polymer ?
#
loop_
_entity_poly.entity_id
_entity_poly.type
_entity_poly.pdbx_seq_one_letter_code
_entity_poly.pdbx_strand_id
1 'polypeptide(L)'
;MVADVFSREEKALVDSMLAQIVNHAAANREHAAYYDGSFSAKLLSISTPEHIGRMLKTVSGWAGTAVDVLEERLDFLGYADDDLVDAFEANALDEESGQVHLDTLIYGIGFVSVTGGGVGEPEQLIRGHDANNTTGLLNPRTRLFDAALTREVKDGEVVGVDLWLPDQVVKARRERHGSPWEIVDRQRNNIGAVQIVPFVNRSRIGDRGGKSEVTAPLRRYADAAVRTLISMDVNREFFSAPQRYAIGMSADDFVGPDGRPLNPWQILTGRVWSTGAVGDDEREPKLGEFAPQPPGPFLDQIEGLAQLAAAEAGLPSHYFGLRGDQATSADAIRAMEARLVKRAERRQKSFGRSWSQVSRLVRAGREGERVADVEASRTRWGNPATPTVGATMDAMVKAVQAGLAPGNSRVIWDRVGFTPEEQRLLEREVAQQRAAQNMAALAQAASAGMVAANPDAPVDDFIGGGDL
;
A
#
# COMPACT_ATOMS: atom_id res chain seq x y z
N MET A 1 -32.00 36.94 5.55
CA MET A 1 -31.63 35.97 4.48
C MET A 1 -32.25 34.63 4.89
N VAL A 2 -33.07 34.02 4.03
CA VAL A 2 -33.51 32.62 4.28
C VAL A 2 -32.29 31.77 4.10
N ALA A 3 -31.93 30.99 5.12
CA ALA A 3 -30.81 30.05 5.04
C ALA A 3 -31.09 29.07 3.88
N ASP A 4 -30.14 28.94 2.94
CA ASP A 4 -30.26 27.95 1.88
C ASP A 4 -30.13 26.56 2.53
N VAL A 5 -31.05 25.67 2.25
CA VAL A 5 -31.13 24.33 2.83
C VAL A 5 -31.12 23.26 1.75
N PHE A 6 -30.72 22.06 2.08
CA PHE A 6 -30.81 20.94 1.14
C PHE A 6 -32.23 20.75 0.61
N SER A 7 -32.35 20.49 -0.67
CA SER A 7 -33.58 19.97 -1.24
C SER A 7 -33.95 18.63 -0.60
N ARG A 8 -35.18 18.19 -0.75
CA ARG A 8 -35.63 16.90 -0.22
C ARG A 8 -34.80 15.72 -0.74
N GLU A 9 -34.42 15.78 -2.01
CA GLU A 9 -33.60 14.75 -2.66
C GLU A 9 -32.15 14.79 -2.16
N GLU A 10 -31.52 15.96 -2.12
CA GLU A 10 -30.17 16.13 -1.58
C GLU A 10 -30.07 15.65 -0.13
N LYS A 11 -31.07 16.00 0.70
CA LYS A 11 -31.12 15.54 2.10
C LYS A 11 -31.20 14.01 2.19
N ALA A 12 -32.05 13.39 1.38
CA ALA A 12 -32.16 11.92 1.36
C ALA A 12 -30.82 11.24 0.94
N LEU A 13 -30.11 11.83 -0.03
CA LEU A 13 -28.78 11.36 -0.42
C LEU A 13 -27.77 11.52 0.73
N VAL A 14 -27.70 12.69 1.36
CA VAL A 14 -26.80 12.94 2.50
C VAL A 14 -27.06 11.96 3.64
N ASP A 15 -28.33 11.81 4.06
CA ASP A 15 -28.71 10.91 5.16
C ASP A 15 -28.35 9.44 4.83
N SER A 16 -28.62 9.01 3.59
CA SER A 16 -28.27 7.65 3.14
C SER A 16 -26.77 7.40 3.14
N MET A 17 -25.97 8.33 2.62
CA MET A 17 -24.52 8.20 2.53
C MET A 17 -23.84 8.32 3.90
N LEU A 18 -24.32 9.19 4.80
CA LEU A 18 -23.87 9.23 6.18
C LEU A 18 -24.13 7.89 6.90
N ALA A 19 -25.32 7.29 6.68
CA ALA A 19 -25.62 5.98 7.21
C ALA A 19 -24.68 4.88 6.66
N GLN A 20 -24.30 4.93 5.38
CA GLN A 20 -23.32 4.01 4.81
C GLN A 20 -21.95 4.14 5.51
N ILE A 21 -21.44 5.35 5.73
CA ILE A 21 -20.18 5.57 6.45
C ILE A 21 -20.25 4.96 7.86
N VAL A 22 -21.35 5.20 8.58
CA VAL A 22 -21.54 4.65 9.93
C VAL A 22 -21.58 3.12 9.91
N ASN A 23 -22.24 2.51 8.94
CA ASN A 23 -22.32 1.06 8.79
C ASN A 23 -20.96 0.41 8.53
N HIS A 24 -20.06 1.08 7.83
CA HIS A 24 -18.71 0.57 7.55
C HIS A 24 -17.70 0.89 8.66
N ALA A 25 -17.99 1.88 9.52
CA ALA A 25 -17.03 2.39 10.51
C ALA A 25 -16.48 1.33 11.48
N ALA A 26 -17.29 0.33 11.87
CA ALA A 26 -16.83 -0.74 12.76
C ALA A 26 -15.82 -1.67 12.07
N ALA A 27 -16.12 -2.07 10.83
CA ALA A 27 -15.22 -2.91 10.03
C ALA A 27 -13.93 -2.16 9.67
N ASN A 28 -14.03 -0.88 9.31
CA ASN A 28 -12.88 -0.05 9.00
C ASN A 28 -11.94 0.11 10.21
N ARG A 29 -12.50 0.36 11.40
CA ARG A 29 -11.71 0.43 12.64
C ARG A 29 -11.03 -0.89 12.97
N GLU A 30 -11.71 -2.01 12.73
CA GLU A 30 -11.10 -3.33 12.90
C GLU A 30 -9.95 -3.54 11.93
N HIS A 31 -10.13 -3.23 10.64
CA HIS A 31 -9.06 -3.35 9.63
C HIS A 31 -7.85 -2.49 9.98
N ALA A 32 -8.05 -1.22 10.34
CA ALA A 32 -6.98 -0.31 10.76
C ALA A 32 -6.25 -0.84 12.00
N ALA A 33 -6.99 -1.30 13.02
CA ALA A 33 -6.39 -1.82 14.24
C ALA A 33 -5.47 -3.04 14.01
N TYR A 34 -5.85 -3.93 13.07
CA TYR A 34 -4.98 -5.05 12.70
C TYR A 34 -3.81 -4.62 11.83
N TYR A 35 -3.99 -3.65 10.95
CA TYR A 35 -2.91 -3.08 10.16
C TYR A 35 -1.86 -2.40 11.06
N ASP A 36 -2.30 -1.52 11.96
CA ASP A 36 -1.45 -0.77 12.89
C ASP A 36 -0.86 -1.63 14.02
N GLY A 37 -1.28 -2.90 14.14
CA GLY A 37 -0.89 -3.74 15.27
C GLY A 37 -1.47 -3.29 16.62
N SER A 38 -2.49 -2.44 16.63
CA SER A 38 -3.12 -1.91 17.85
C SER A 38 -4.31 -2.74 18.36
N PHE A 39 -4.61 -3.86 17.69
CA PHE A 39 -5.71 -4.74 18.07
C PHE A 39 -5.42 -5.49 19.38
N SER A 40 -6.49 -5.83 20.09
CA SER A 40 -6.43 -6.68 21.29
C SER A 40 -7.01 -8.05 20.99
N ALA A 41 -6.19 -9.08 20.99
CA ALA A 41 -6.65 -10.46 20.80
C ALA A 41 -7.56 -10.89 21.97
N LYS A 42 -8.68 -11.52 21.64
CA LYS A 42 -9.56 -12.11 22.68
C LYS A 42 -8.85 -13.30 23.32
N LEU A 43 -8.56 -13.20 24.61
CA LEU A 43 -7.96 -14.27 25.39
C LEU A 43 -9.03 -15.27 25.84
N LEU A 44 -8.67 -16.54 25.79
CA LEU A 44 -9.45 -17.58 26.44
C LEU A 44 -8.97 -17.62 27.90
N SER A 45 -9.81 -17.18 28.82
CA SER A 45 -9.50 -17.01 30.26
C SER A 45 -9.17 -18.32 31.01
N ILE A 46 -9.13 -19.46 30.31
CA ILE A 46 -8.84 -20.77 30.89
C ILE A 46 -7.38 -20.91 31.32
N SER A 47 -6.43 -20.41 30.50
CA SER A 47 -5.00 -20.58 30.75
C SER A 47 -4.31 -19.30 31.22
N THR A 48 -4.84 -18.14 30.87
CA THR A 48 -4.27 -16.83 31.21
C THR A 48 -5.39 -15.92 31.68
N PRO A 49 -5.40 -15.48 32.96
CA PRO A 49 -6.37 -14.52 33.45
C PRO A 49 -6.33 -13.24 32.62
N GLU A 50 -7.48 -12.67 32.31
CA GLU A 50 -7.62 -11.54 31.37
C GLU A 50 -6.79 -10.32 31.79
N HIS A 51 -6.66 -10.07 33.12
CA HIS A 51 -5.86 -8.97 33.63
C HIS A 51 -4.37 -9.13 33.35
N ILE A 52 -3.83 -10.37 33.38
CA ILE A 52 -2.43 -10.66 33.03
C ILE A 52 -2.23 -10.47 31.51
N GLY A 53 -3.13 -11.00 30.70
CA GLY A 53 -3.05 -10.84 29.26
C GLY A 53 -3.11 -9.38 28.79
N ARG A 54 -3.84 -8.51 29.50
CA ARG A 54 -3.87 -7.07 29.20
C ARG A 54 -2.57 -6.35 29.58
N MET A 55 -1.80 -6.86 30.53
CA MET A 55 -0.48 -6.31 30.90
C MET A 55 0.58 -6.65 29.87
N LEU A 56 0.45 -7.79 29.18
CA LEU A 56 1.35 -8.23 28.13
C LEU A 56 0.89 -7.63 26.79
N LYS A 57 1.46 -6.49 26.42
CA LYS A 57 1.18 -5.81 25.14
C LYS A 57 1.89 -6.52 23.98
N THR A 58 1.44 -7.72 23.67
CA THR A 58 1.97 -8.50 22.56
C THR A 58 1.12 -8.31 21.33
N VAL A 59 1.73 -7.99 20.21
CA VAL A 59 1.07 -7.74 18.92
C VAL A 59 1.71 -8.57 17.82
N SER A 60 0.97 -8.78 16.73
CA SER A 60 1.46 -9.41 15.50
C SER A 60 1.32 -8.41 14.35
N GLY A 61 2.42 -8.12 13.66
CA GLY A 61 2.45 -7.23 12.49
C GLY A 61 2.05 -7.89 11.17
N TRP A 62 1.58 -9.15 11.18
CA TRP A 62 1.34 -9.90 9.94
C TRP A 62 0.31 -9.27 9.00
N ALA A 63 -0.69 -8.57 9.55
CA ALA A 63 -1.68 -7.90 8.72
C ALA A 63 -1.09 -6.68 8.02
N GLY A 64 -0.26 -5.88 8.71
CA GLY A 64 0.49 -4.79 8.12
C GLY A 64 1.42 -5.31 7.02
N THR A 65 2.29 -6.27 7.34
CA THR A 65 3.19 -6.89 6.36
C THR A 65 2.46 -7.39 5.10
N ALA A 66 1.27 -7.97 5.25
CA ALA A 66 0.50 -8.48 4.12
C ALA A 66 -0.03 -7.37 3.19
N VAL A 67 -0.26 -6.18 3.73
CA VAL A 67 -0.68 -4.99 2.98
C VAL A 67 0.53 -4.30 2.36
N ASP A 68 1.55 -4.00 3.17
CA ASP A 68 2.73 -3.22 2.77
C ASP A 68 3.50 -3.90 1.64
N VAL A 69 3.78 -5.20 1.76
CA VAL A 69 4.49 -5.97 0.71
C VAL A 69 3.72 -5.97 -0.63
N LEU A 70 2.39 -5.86 -0.61
CA LEU A 70 1.61 -5.73 -1.84
C LEU A 70 1.62 -4.30 -2.37
N GLU A 71 1.54 -3.30 -1.47
CA GLU A 71 1.60 -1.88 -1.83
C GLU A 71 2.93 -1.51 -2.45
N GLU A 72 4.06 -1.93 -1.87
CA GLU A 72 5.44 -1.74 -2.36
C GLU A 72 5.67 -2.23 -3.82
N ARG A 73 4.72 -2.99 -4.38
CA ARG A 73 4.74 -3.45 -5.79
C ARG A 73 3.81 -2.63 -6.69
N LEU A 74 3.24 -1.52 -6.18
CA LEU A 74 2.24 -0.71 -6.88
C LEU A 74 2.75 0.69 -7.24
N ASP A 75 3.99 0.79 -7.74
CA ASP A 75 4.60 2.05 -8.16
C ASP A 75 3.82 2.68 -9.32
N PHE A 76 3.10 3.76 -9.08
CA PHE A 76 2.43 4.55 -10.10
C PHE A 76 3.38 5.60 -10.67
N LEU A 77 3.85 5.38 -11.91
CA LEU A 77 4.82 6.22 -12.59
C LEU A 77 4.17 7.36 -13.41
N GLY A 78 2.87 7.59 -13.23
CA GLY A 78 2.14 8.64 -13.92
C GLY A 78 1.40 8.17 -15.17
N TYR A 79 1.21 9.07 -16.09
CA TYR A 79 0.43 8.88 -17.30
C TYR A 79 1.32 8.71 -18.54
N ALA A 80 0.75 8.11 -19.58
CA ALA A 80 1.47 7.94 -20.84
C ALA A 80 1.58 9.24 -21.64
N ASP A 81 0.64 10.16 -21.43
CA ASP A 81 0.51 11.40 -22.19
C ASP A 81 1.20 12.55 -21.46
N ASP A 82 2.01 13.32 -22.18
CA ASP A 82 2.87 14.36 -21.63
C ASP A 82 2.09 15.58 -21.08
N ASP A 83 0.87 15.82 -21.54
CA ASP A 83 -0.02 16.90 -21.07
C ASP A 83 -0.47 16.76 -19.60
N LEU A 84 -0.28 15.59 -19.02
CA LEU A 84 -0.65 15.29 -17.61
C LEU A 84 0.56 15.28 -16.66
N VAL A 85 1.77 15.50 -17.18
CA VAL A 85 2.98 15.47 -16.33
C VAL A 85 2.93 16.60 -15.30
N ASP A 86 2.56 17.80 -15.71
CA ASP A 86 2.44 18.94 -14.78
C ASP A 86 1.43 18.68 -13.66
N ALA A 87 0.28 18.03 -13.98
CA ALA A 87 -0.71 17.68 -12.96
C ALA A 87 -0.20 16.59 -12.01
N PHE A 88 0.59 15.64 -12.52
CA PHE A 88 1.22 14.60 -11.71
C PHE A 88 2.24 15.19 -10.74
N GLU A 89 3.16 16.01 -11.24
CA GLU A 89 4.22 16.64 -10.44
C GLU A 89 3.66 17.66 -9.44
N ALA A 90 2.74 18.55 -9.86
CA ALA A 90 2.18 19.58 -9.01
C ALA A 90 1.33 19.05 -7.84
N ASN A 91 0.79 17.82 -7.95
CA ASN A 91 0.05 17.16 -6.89
C ASN A 91 0.88 16.09 -6.16
N ALA A 92 2.19 16.00 -6.38
CA ALA A 92 3.08 15.00 -5.79
C ALA A 92 2.49 13.57 -5.87
N LEU A 93 1.96 13.19 -7.04
CA LEU A 93 1.26 11.90 -7.19
C LEU A 93 2.20 10.70 -7.13
N ASP A 94 3.50 10.89 -7.21
CA ASP A 94 4.53 9.89 -6.92
C ASP A 94 4.47 9.41 -5.46
N GLU A 95 4.14 10.29 -4.51
CA GLU A 95 3.96 9.98 -3.09
C GLU A 95 2.48 9.75 -2.74
N GLU A 96 1.59 10.67 -3.11
CA GLU A 96 0.16 10.64 -2.75
C GLU A 96 -0.56 9.39 -3.29
N SER A 97 -0.13 8.86 -4.44
CA SER A 97 -0.73 7.64 -4.99
C SER A 97 -0.53 6.42 -4.10
N GLY A 98 0.65 6.29 -3.47
CA GLY A 98 0.94 5.22 -2.51
C GLY A 98 -0.01 5.26 -1.32
N GLN A 99 -0.30 6.44 -0.77
CA GLN A 99 -1.24 6.61 0.34
C GLN A 99 -2.67 6.18 -0.06
N VAL A 100 -3.12 6.55 -1.26
CA VAL A 100 -4.42 6.13 -1.80
C VAL A 100 -4.48 4.61 -1.99
N HIS A 101 -3.39 4.01 -2.50
CA HIS A 101 -3.31 2.57 -2.69
C HIS A 101 -3.33 1.83 -1.34
N LEU A 102 -2.57 2.32 -0.36
CA LEU A 102 -2.50 1.76 0.99
C LEU A 102 -3.87 1.74 1.66
N ASP A 103 -4.56 2.88 1.72
CA ASP A 103 -5.91 2.98 2.27
C ASP A 103 -6.89 2.07 1.53
N THR A 104 -6.78 2.00 0.21
CA THR A 104 -7.62 1.11 -0.61
C THR A 104 -7.38 -0.37 -0.28
N LEU A 105 -6.15 -0.76 0.04
CA LEU A 105 -5.82 -2.14 0.44
C LEU A 105 -6.29 -2.44 1.86
N ILE A 106 -6.19 -1.48 2.78
CA ILE A 106 -6.63 -1.62 4.18
C ILE A 106 -8.16 -1.69 4.26
N TYR A 107 -8.87 -0.75 3.66
CA TYR A 107 -10.34 -0.63 3.80
C TYR A 107 -11.13 -1.36 2.71
N GLY A 108 -10.46 -1.72 1.60
CA GLY A 108 -11.10 -2.31 0.43
C GLY A 108 -11.56 -1.28 -0.60
N ILE A 109 -11.69 -0.01 -0.21
CA ILE A 109 -12.04 1.11 -1.06
C ILE A 109 -11.33 2.38 -0.57
N GLY A 110 -10.84 3.19 -1.52
CA GLY A 110 -10.31 4.53 -1.32
C GLY A 110 -10.88 5.47 -2.37
N PHE A 111 -10.63 6.76 -2.26
CA PHE A 111 -11.23 7.74 -3.14
C PHE A 111 -10.23 8.83 -3.51
N VAL A 112 -10.36 9.36 -4.71
CA VAL A 112 -9.60 10.53 -5.17
C VAL A 112 -10.57 11.55 -5.73
N SER A 113 -10.48 12.81 -5.28
CA SER A 113 -11.21 13.93 -5.87
C SER A 113 -10.32 14.73 -6.83
N VAL A 114 -10.94 15.34 -7.84
CA VAL A 114 -10.29 16.28 -8.75
C VAL A 114 -11.13 17.54 -8.78
N THR A 115 -10.53 18.67 -8.35
CA THR A 115 -11.20 19.97 -8.29
C THR A 115 -10.31 21.05 -8.90
N GLY A 116 -10.88 22.19 -9.29
CA GLY A 116 -10.07 23.36 -9.58
C GLY A 116 -9.35 23.86 -8.32
N GLY A 117 -8.09 24.22 -8.45
CA GLY A 117 -7.30 24.76 -7.35
C GLY A 117 -7.59 26.21 -7.05
N GLY A 118 -7.29 26.63 -5.83
CA GLY A 118 -7.33 27.99 -5.35
C GLY A 118 -6.03 28.76 -5.62
N VAL A 119 -5.93 29.93 -5.03
CA VAL A 119 -4.71 30.76 -5.16
C VAL A 119 -3.54 30.07 -4.45
N GLY A 120 -2.50 29.75 -5.19
CA GLY A 120 -1.31 29.05 -4.68
C GLY A 120 -1.40 27.52 -4.68
N GLU A 121 -2.49 26.96 -5.16
CA GLU A 121 -2.68 25.52 -5.38
C GLU A 121 -2.46 25.15 -6.86
N PRO A 122 -2.25 23.86 -7.17
CA PRO A 122 -2.22 23.38 -8.55
C PRO A 122 -3.50 23.76 -9.32
N GLU A 123 -3.41 23.98 -10.64
CA GLU A 123 -4.57 24.31 -11.47
C GLU A 123 -5.71 23.28 -11.31
N GLN A 124 -5.33 21.99 -11.27
CA GLN A 124 -6.23 20.90 -10.91
C GLN A 124 -5.69 20.25 -9.62
N LEU A 125 -6.46 20.37 -8.56
CA LEU A 125 -6.12 19.79 -7.26
C LEU A 125 -6.64 18.35 -7.18
N ILE A 126 -5.71 17.41 -7.03
CA ILE A 126 -5.98 15.99 -6.90
C ILE A 126 -5.73 15.59 -5.44
N ARG A 127 -6.75 15.06 -4.75
CA ARG A 127 -6.65 14.70 -3.33
C ARG A 127 -7.17 13.31 -3.04
N GLY A 128 -6.39 12.54 -2.25
CA GLY A 128 -6.84 11.30 -1.63
C GLY A 128 -7.85 11.54 -0.51
N HIS A 129 -8.81 10.63 -0.36
CA HIS A 129 -9.79 10.62 0.72
C HIS A 129 -9.97 9.21 1.26
N ASP A 130 -10.01 9.09 2.58
CA ASP A 130 -10.17 7.83 3.26
C ASP A 130 -11.64 7.33 3.29
N ALA A 131 -11.80 6.02 3.46
CA ALA A 131 -13.10 5.35 3.51
C ALA A 131 -13.88 5.60 4.81
N ASN A 132 -13.28 6.23 5.83
CA ASN A 132 -13.98 6.58 7.06
C ASN A 132 -14.76 7.87 6.91
N ASN A 133 -14.35 8.74 5.97
CA ASN A 133 -14.94 10.06 5.78
C ASN A 133 -15.58 10.24 4.42
N THR A 134 -15.45 9.28 3.51
CA THR A 134 -15.95 9.40 2.14
C THR A 134 -16.73 8.15 1.73
N THR A 135 -17.79 8.37 0.96
CA THR A 135 -18.57 7.29 0.34
C THR A 135 -19.23 7.79 -0.94
N GLY A 136 -19.82 6.88 -1.71
CA GLY A 136 -20.54 7.24 -2.92
C GLY A 136 -21.51 6.15 -3.37
N LEU A 137 -22.49 6.55 -4.18
CA LEU A 137 -23.46 5.67 -4.80
C LEU A 137 -22.92 5.20 -6.14
N LEU A 138 -22.36 3.99 -6.16
CA LEU A 138 -21.75 3.40 -7.34
C LEU A 138 -22.82 2.96 -8.35
N ASN A 139 -22.76 3.52 -9.56
CA ASN A 139 -23.57 3.06 -10.67
C ASN A 139 -23.04 1.69 -11.17
N PRO A 140 -23.86 0.62 -11.12
CA PRO A 140 -23.40 -0.71 -11.51
C PRO A 140 -23.11 -0.84 -13.01
N ARG A 141 -23.63 0.05 -13.84
CA ARG A 141 -23.46 0.03 -15.30
C ARG A 141 -22.17 0.77 -15.70
N THR A 142 -22.00 2.01 -15.22
CA THR A 142 -20.85 2.86 -15.59
C THR A 142 -19.61 2.58 -14.73
N ARG A 143 -19.80 2.08 -13.51
CA ARG A 143 -18.80 1.91 -12.45
C ARG A 143 -18.21 3.23 -11.95
N LEU A 144 -18.95 4.31 -12.16
CA LEU A 144 -18.68 5.65 -11.64
C LEU A 144 -19.71 5.97 -10.59
N PHE A 145 -19.53 7.04 -9.84
CA PHE A 145 -20.50 7.49 -8.88
C PHE A 145 -21.61 8.31 -9.56
N ASP A 146 -22.85 8.06 -9.14
CA ASP A 146 -24.01 8.93 -9.43
C ASP A 146 -24.07 10.09 -8.42
N ALA A 147 -23.60 9.88 -7.20
CA ALA A 147 -23.39 10.88 -6.17
C ALA A 147 -22.29 10.40 -5.21
N ALA A 148 -21.55 11.32 -4.60
CA ALA A 148 -20.60 11.02 -3.55
C ALA A 148 -20.73 12.03 -2.40
N LEU A 149 -20.20 11.68 -1.23
CA LEU A 149 -20.21 12.53 -0.05
C LEU A 149 -18.88 12.39 0.68
N THR A 150 -18.31 13.54 1.02
CA THR A 150 -17.21 13.64 1.99
C THR A 150 -17.74 14.33 3.24
N ARG A 151 -17.32 13.85 4.43
CA ARG A 151 -17.69 14.47 5.70
C ARG A 151 -16.47 15.05 6.40
N GLU A 152 -16.67 16.13 7.12
CA GLU A 152 -15.71 16.71 8.03
C GLU A 152 -16.11 16.38 9.47
N VAL A 153 -15.16 15.85 10.23
CA VAL A 153 -15.34 15.48 11.64
C VAL A 153 -14.45 16.36 12.50
N LYS A 154 -15.03 16.99 13.51
CA LYS A 154 -14.31 17.77 14.51
C LYS A 154 -14.77 17.33 15.89
N ASP A 155 -13.83 17.04 16.78
CA ASP A 155 -14.09 16.57 18.14
C ASP A 155 -15.03 15.34 18.21
N GLY A 156 -14.94 14.44 17.20
CA GLY A 156 -15.78 13.25 17.08
C GLY A 156 -17.17 13.49 16.51
N GLU A 157 -17.54 14.72 16.21
CA GLU A 157 -18.83 15.10 15.62
C GLU A 157 -18.69 15.47 14.14
N VAL A 158 -19.67 15.06 13.34
CA VAL A 158 -19.75 15.46 11.93
C VAL A 158 -20.25 16.91 11.88
N VAL A 159 -19.38 17.84 11.50
CA VAL A 159 -19.66 19.29 11.42
C VAL A 159 -19.80 19.79 9.98
N GLY A 160 -19.32 19.02 9.00
CA GLY A 160 -19.40 19.38 7.60
C GLY A 160 -19.71 18.20 6.71
N VAL A 161 -20.34 18.48 5.58
CA VAL A 161 -20.52 17.55 4.48
C VAL A 161 -20.40 18.29 3.15
N ASP A 162 -19.72 17.66 2.20
CA ASP A 162 -19.69 18.11 0.82
C ASP A 162 -20.36 17.01 -0.01
N LEU A 163 -21.49 17.35 -0.62
CA LEU A 163 -22.27 16.48 -1.50
C LEU A 163 -21.84 16.73 -2.94
N TRP A 164 -21.30 15.72 -3.57
CA TRP A 164 -20.76 15.73 -4.93
C TRP A 164 -21.79 15.15 -5.90
N LEU A 165 -22.32 15.98 -6.77
CA LEU A 165 -23.28 15.61 -7.82
C LEU A 165 -22.64 15.82 -9.20
N PRO A 166 -23.20 15.24 -10.28
CA PRO A 166 -22.67 15.44 -11.62
C PRO A 166 -22.70 16.88 -12.12
N ASP A 167 -23.61 17.70 -11.60
CA ASP A 167 -23.88 19.09 -12.03
C ASP A 167 -23.49 20.14 -11.00
N GLN A 168 -23.25 19.74 -9.74
CA GLN A 168 -22.86 20.66 -8.67
C GLN A 168 -22.17 19.96 -7.50
N VAL A 169 -21.45 20.75 -6.72
CA VAL A 169 -20.95 20.38 -5.39
C VAL A 169 -21.62 21.27 -4.36
N VAL A 170 -22.29 20.66 -3.38
CA VAL A 170 -23.01 21.39 -2.33
C VAL A 170 -22.27 21.21 -1.02
N LYS A 171 -21.72 22.30 -0.47
CA LYS A 171 -21.00 22.31 0.80
C LYS A 171 -21.92 22.79 1.90
N ALA A 172 -22.12 21.97 2.92
CA ALA A 172 -22.94 22.31 4.07
C ALA A 172 -22.20 22.09 5.38
N ARG A 173 -22.48 22.94 6.34
CA ARG A 173 -21.88 22.91 7.69
C ARG A 173 -22.99 22.96 8.74
N ARG A 174 -22.68 22.55 9.95
CA ARG A 174 -23.54 22.70 11.12
C ARG A 174 -22.69 22.92 12.38
N GLU A 175 -23.21 23.63 13.35
CA GLU A 175 -22.50 23.95 14.58
C GLU A 175 -22.16 22.69 15.43
N ARG A 176 -23.13 21.77 15.54
CA ARG A 176 -23.03 20.54 16.32
C ARG A 176 -23.93 19.44 15.77
N HIS A 177 -23.71 18.23 16.20
CA HIS A 177 -24.58 17.11 15.86
C HIS A 177 -26.06 17.40 16.21
N GLY A 178 -26.96 17.13 15.28
CA GLY A 178 -28.41 17.38 15.47
C GLY A 178 -28.88 18.77 15.09
N SER A 179 -27.98 19.76 14.91
CA SER A 179 -28.35 21.04 14.32
C SER A 179 -28.71 20.91 12.82
N PRO A 180 -29.59 21.76 12.30
CA PRO A 180 -29.88 21.78 10.87
C PRO A 180 -28.60 22.06 10.06
N TRP A 181 -28.55 21.54 8.84
CA TRP A 181 -27.51 21.85 7.89
C TRP A 181 -27.73 23.22 7.28
N GLU A 182 -26.69 24.04 7.25
CA GLU A 182 -26.64 25.32 6.54
C GLU A 182 -25.74 25.15 5.32
N ILE A 183 -26.26 25.47 4.14
CA ILE A 183 -25.46 25.44 2.91
C ILE A 183 -24.56 26.65 2.91
N VAL A 184 -23.26 26.41 2.86
CA VAL A 184 -22.22 27.44 2.81
C VAL A 184 -21.91 27.82 1.36
N ASP A 185 -21.96 26.85 0.45
CA ASP A 185 -21.59 27.07 -0.94
C ASP A 185 -22.26 26.05 -1.87
N ARG A 186 -22.58 26.51 -3.11
CA ARG A 186 -23.02 25.66 -4.20
C ARG A 186 -22.19 25.98 -5.44
N GLN A 187 -21.26 25.08 -5.75
CA GLN A 187 -20.39 25.21 -6.91
C GLN A 187 -20.97 24.42 -8.08
N ARG A 188 -21.23 25.09 -9.20
CA ARG A 188 -21.63 24.39 -10.42
C ARG A 188 -20.50 23.53 -10.96
N ASN A 189 -20.85 22.34 -11.39
CA ASN A 189 -19.98 21.41 -12.03
C ASN A 189 -20.39 21.26 -13.52
N ASN A 190 -19.61 21.81 -14.42
CA ASN A 190 -19.94 21.82 -15.85
C ASN A 190 -19.43 20.55 -16.58
N ILE A 191 -18.57 19.74 -15.93
CA ILE A 191 -17.98 18.56 -16.58
C ILE A 191 -18.93 17.35 -16.65
N GLY A 192 -20.11 17.43 -16.00
CA GLY A 192 -21.18 16.43 -16.12
C GLY A 192 -20.87 15.09 -15.48
N ALA A 193 -19.98 15.04 -14.51
CA ALA A 193 -19.60 13.83 -13.75
C ALA A 193 -19.27 14.19 -12.30
N VAL A 194 -19.46 13.23 -11.40
CA VAL A 194 -19.00 13.37 -10.01
C VAL A 194 -17.48 13.43 -9.98
N GLN A 195 -16.94 14.44 -9.31
CA GLN A 195 -15.49 14.70 -9.24
C GLN A 195 -14.76 13.83 -8.20
N ILE A 196 -15.34 12.72 -7.81
CA ILE A 196 -14.73 11.70 -6.95
C ILE A 196 -14.67 10.37 -7.69
N VAL A 197 -13.47 9.77 -7.71
CA VAL A 197 -13.18 8.50 -8.35
C VAL A 197 -12.95 7.44 -7.29
N PRO A 198 -13.69 6.30 -7.31
CA PRO A 198 -13.42 5.19 -6.41
C PRO A 198 -12.21 4.36 -6.85
N PHE A 199 -11.37 4.00 -5.90
CA PHE A 199 -10.37 2.96 -6.01
C PHE A 199 -10.88 1.73 -5.28
N VAL A 200 -11.02 0.60 -5.98
CA VAL A 200 -11.68 -0.58 -5.42
C VAL A 200 -10.76 -1.78 -5.47
N ASN A 201 -10.46 -2.33 -4.30
CA ASN A 201 -9.66 -3.53 -4.15
C ASN A 201 -10.52 -4.79 -4.19
N ARG A 202 -10.13 -5.83 -4.94
CA ARG A 202 -10.76 -7.15 -5.00
C ARG A 202 -12.28 -7.12 -5.27
N SER A 203 -12.74 -6.22 -6.13
CA SER A 203 -14.15 -6.18 -6.52
C SER A 203 -14.60 -7.48 -7.19
N ARG A 204 -15.85 -7.90 -6.95
CA ARG A 204 -16.53 -9.01 -7.61
C ARG A 204 -17.80 -8.52 -8.30
N ILE A 205 -18.33 -9.30 -9.25
CA ILE A 205 -19.57 -8.91 -9.96
C ILE A 205 -20.72 -8.69 -8.98
N GLY A 206 -20.87 -9.58 -7.99
CA GLY A 206 -21.91 -9.47 -6.96
C GLY A 206 -21.56 -8.60 -5.75
N ASP A 207 -20.33 -8.05 -5.69
CA ASP A 207 -19.87 -7.21 -4.60
C ASP A 207 -18.83 -6.24 -5.13
N ARG A 208 -19.27 -5.04 -5.47
CA ARG A 208 -18.45 -4.02 -6.11
C ARG A 208 -17.84 -3.03 -5.11
N GLY A 209 -18.21 -3.11 -3.84
CA GLY A 209 -17.68 -2.25 -2.76
C GLY A 209 -16.24 -2.55 -2.37
N GLY A 210 -15.68 -3.64 -2.92
CA GLY A 210 -14.29 -4.03 -2.63
C GLY A 210 -14.13 -4.84 -1.35
N LYS A 211 -12.90 -5.32 -1.13
CA LYS A 211 -12.53 -6.09 0.07
C LYS A 211 -11.14 -5.73 0.54
N SER A 212 -11.00 -5.60 1.85
CA SER A 212 -9.72 -5.43 2.53
C SER A 212 -8.77 -6.61 2.26
N GLU A 213 -7.48 -6.33 2.21
CA GLU A 213 -6.42 -7.35 2.27
C GLU A 213 -6.22 -7.87 3.70
N VAL A 214 -6.67 -7.14 4.72
CA VAL A 214 -6.75 -7.57 6.12
C VAL A 214 -7.94 -8.52 6.27
N THR A 215 -7.82 -9.72 5.70
CA THR A 215 -8.92 -10.69 5.63
C THR A 215 -9.27 -11.29 6.99
N ALA A 216 -10.51 -11.78 7.16
CA ALA A 216 -10.92 -12.42 8.40
C ALA A 216 -10.06 -13.66 8.78
N PRO A 217 -9.64 -14.55 7.86
CA PRO A 217 -8.68 -15.60 8.18
C PRO A 217 -7.35 -15.06 8.69
N LEU A 218 -6.77 -14.03 8.01
CA LEU A 218 -5.51 -13.43 8.41
C LEU A 218 -5.58 -12.85 9.84
N ARG A 219 -6.66 -12.13 10.17
CA ARG A 219 -6.91 -11.62 11.53
C ARG A 219 -6.97 -12.74 12.57
N ARG A 220 -7.64 -13.85 12.25
CA ARG A 220 -7.72 -15.02 13.17
C ARG A 220 -6.36 -15.68 13.38
N TYR A 221 -5.51 -15.77 12.36
CA TYR A 221 -4.15 -16.28 12.52
C TYR A 221 -3.30 -15.33 13.36
N ALA A 222 -3.43 -14.01 13.17
CA ALA A 222 -2.78 -13.00 14.00
C ALA A 222 -3.21 -13.12 15.47
N ASP A 223 -4.52 -13.25 15.75
CA ASP A 223 -5.04 -13.48 17.10
C ASP A 223 -4.48 -14.77 17.75
N ALA A 224 -4.40 -15.84 16.97
CA ALA A 224 -3.86 -17.11 17.46
C ALA A 224 -2.37 -16.97 17.78
N ALA A 225 -1.60 -16.29 16.95
CA ALA A 225 -0.20 -16.01 17.19
C ALA A 225 0.02 -15.17 18.45
N VAL A 226 -0.76 -14.11 18.64
CA VAL A 226 -0.71 -13.28 19.86
C VAL A 226 -1.01 -14.11 21.11
N ARG A 227 -2.04 -14.96 21.07
CA ARG A 227 -2.33 -15.86 22.21
C ARG A 227 -1.17 -16.83 22.50
N THR A 228 -0.52 -17.36 21.46
CA THR A 228 0.63 -18.27 21.63
C THR A 228 1.83 -17.53 22.21
N LEU A 229 2.12 -16.31 21.75
CA LEU A 229 3.17 -15.45 22.29
C LEU A 229 2.93 -15.11 23.76
N ILE A 230 1.70 -14.72 24.14
CA ILE A 230 1.32 -14.47 25.53
C ILE A 230 1.50 -15.74 26.38
N SER A 231 1.08 -16.89 25.87
CA SER A 231 1.29 -18.16 26.58
C SER A 231 2.76 -18.51 26.76
N MET A 232 3.60 -18.21 25.77
CA MET A 232 5.05 -18.37 25.84
C MET A 232 5.68 -17.41 26.88
N ASP A 233 5.24 -16.15 26.92
CA ASP A 233 5.71 -15.18 27.91
C ASP A 233 5.31 -15.60 29.33
N VAL A 234 4.07 -16.01 29.54
CA VAL A 234 3.61 -16.56 30.83
C VAL A 234 4.43 -17.80 31.21
N ASN A 235 4.64 -18.73 30.26
CA ASN A 235 5.46 -19.91 30.50
C ASN A 235 6.89 -19.52 30.92
N ARG A 236 7.49 -18.53 30.28
CA ARG A 236 8.83 -18.03 30.63
C ARG A 236 8.88 -17.53 32.07
N GLU A 237 7.89 -16.75 32.53
CA GLU A 237 7.86 -16.22 33.91
C GLU A 237 7.72 -17.33 34.95
N PHE A 238 6.92 -18.37 34.66
CA PHE A 238 6.76 -19.50 35.59
C PHE A 238 7.93 -20.48 35.59
N PHE A 239 8.60 -20.71 34.48
CA PHE A 239 9.62 -21.76 34.32
C PHE A 239 11.07 -21.23 34.23
N SER A 240 11.27 -19.90 34.23
CA SER A 240 12.61 -19.32 34.37
C SER A 240 13.24 -19.59 35.74
N ALA A 241 12.40 -19.79 36.77
CA ALA A 241 12.79 -20.33 38.06
C ALA A 241 12.06 -21.67 38.27
N PRO A 242 12.71 -22.81 38.18
CA PRO A 242 12.06 -24.11 38.33
C PRO A 242 11.27 -24.18 39.64
N GLN A 243 9.96 -24.44 39.54
CA GLN A 243 9.13 -24.65 40.72
C GLN A 243 9.54 -25.97 41.38
N ARG A 244 9.89 -25.89 42.67
CA ARG A 244 10.27 -27.00 43.48
C ARG A 244 9.16 -27.38 44.43
N TYR A 245 9.04 -28.65 44.73
CA TYR A 245 8.10 -29.15 45.73
C TYR A 245 8.80 -29.97 46.76
N ALA A 246 8.31 -29.92 48.00
CA ALA A 246 8.75 -30.75 49.09
C ALA A 246 7.52 -31.46 49.69
N ILE A 247 7.60 -32.77 49.80
CA ILE A 247 6.56 -33.59 50.39
C ILE A 247 7.10 -34.17 51.68
N GLY A 248 6.31 -34.13 52.76
CA GLY A 248 6.71 -34.62 54.08
C GLY A 248 7.61 -33.69 54.87
N MET A 249 7.70 -32.40 54.48
CA MET A 249 8.46 -31.34 55.14
C MET A 249 7.53 -30.20 55.55
N SER A 250 7.86 -29.56 56.67
CA SER A 250 7.23 -28.29 57.12
C SER A 250 8.05 -27.08 56.75
N ALA A 251 7.48 -25.87 56.85
CA ALA A 251 8.21 -24.64 56.56
C ALA A 251 9.41 -24.42 57.50
N ASP A 252 9.36 -24.99 58.70
CA ASP A 252 10.39 -24.86 59.72
C ASP A 252 11.61 -25.77 59.47
N ASP A 253 11.48 -26.74 58.58
CA ASP A 253 12.58 -27.61 58.16
C ASP A 253 13.56 -26.91 57.19
N PHE A 254 13.16 -25.76 56.63
CA PHE A 254 14.01 -24.97 55.73
C PHE A 254 14.77 -23.91 56.51
N VAL A 255 15.95 -24.24 56.99
CA VAL A 255 16.82 -23.38 57.76
C VAL A 255 18.06 -22.96 56.97
N GLY A 256 18.46 -21.71 57.13
CA GLY A 256 19.69 -21.16 56.56
C GLY A 256 20.94 -21.60 57.35
N PRO A 257 22.16 -21.28 56.87
CA PRO A 257 23.41 -21.60 57.55
C PRO A 257 23.52 -20.94 58.93
N ASP A 258 22.71 -19.96 59.23
CA ASP A 258 22.59 -19.23 60.47
C ASP A 258 21.55 -19.84 61.44
N GLY A 259 20.95 -20.98 61.09
CA GLY A 259 19.95 -21.68 61.88
C GLY A 259 18.57 -20.96 61.92
N ARG A 260 18.32 -19.94 61.07
CA ARG A 260 17.04 -19.25 60.97
C ARG A 260 16.21 -19.81 59.83
N PRO A 261 14.87 -19.83 59.99
CA PRO A 261 13.97 -20.20 58.86
C PRO A 261 14.23 -19.32 57.64
N LEU A 262 14.35 -19.93 56.48
CA LEU A 262 14.49 -19.23 55.21
C LEU A 262 13.14 -18.59 54.81
N ASN A 263 13.17 -17.39 54.29
CA ASN A 263 11.95 -16.79 53.73
C ASN A 263 11.57 -17.51 52.41
N PRO A 264 10.29 -17.43 51.98
CA PRO A 264 9.81 -18.10 50.76
C PRO A 264 10.66 -17.78 49.50
N TRP A 265 11.19 -16.55 49.37
CA TRP A 265 12.08 -16.17 48.27
C TRP A 265 13.44 -16.87 48.30
N GLN A 266 14.03 -17.03 49.49
CA GLN A 266 15.28 -17.72 49.64
C GLN A 266 15.13 -19.24 49.35
N ILE A 267 13.99 -19.82 49.69
CA ILE A 267 13.66 -21.21 49.35
C ILE A 267 13.50 -21.36 47.83
N LEU A 268 12.81 -20.41 47.18
CA LEU A 268 12.56 -20.44 45.73
C LEU A 268 13.82 -20.24 44.90
N THR A 269 14.72 -19.35 45.33
CA THR A 269 15.96 -18.98 44.60
C THR A 269 17.18 -19.83 45.02
N GLY A 270 17.12 -20.58 46.13
CA GLY A 270 18.21 -21.42 46.62
C GLY A 270 18.59 -22.50 45.63
N ARG A 271 19.87 -22.56 45.25
CA ARG A 271 20.40 -23.58 44.31
C ARG A 271 20.61 -24.95 44.94
N VAL A 272 20.85 -24.99 46.25
CA VAL A 272 21.08 -26.23 47.00
C VAL A 272 20.29 -26.17 48.30
N TRP A 273 19.47 -27.17 48.53
CA TRP A 273 18.79 -27.36 49.80
C TRP A 273 19.46 -28.48 50.57
N SER A 274 19.79 -28.24 51.81
CA SER A 274 20.15 -29.28 52.72
C SER A 274 19.11 -29.35 53.83
N THR A 275 18.63 -30.54 54.16
CA THR A 275 17.73 -30.76 55.26
C THR A 275 18.41 -31.72 56.23
N GLY A 276 18.25 -31.41 57.52
CA GLY A 276 18.66 -32.30 58.59
C GLY A 276 17.52 -33.22 59.10
N ALA A 277 16.37 -33.15 58.40
CA ALA A 277 15.23 -34.00 58.76
C ALA A 277 15.60 -35.45 58.52
N VAL A 278 15.79 -36.19 59.59
CA VAL A 278 15.94 -37.67 59.58
C VAL A 278 14.50 -38.20 59.61
N GLY A 279 14.08 -38.86 58.54
CA GLY A 279 12.76 -39.48 58.47
C GLY A 279 12.66 -40.60 59.50
N ASP A 280 11.62 -40.59 60.32
CA ASP A 280 11.11 -41.79 60.97
C ASP A 280 10.58 -42.70 59.84
N ASP A 281 10.77 -44.02 59.97
CA ASP A 281 10.67 -45.02 58.87
C ASP A 281 9.43 -45.01 57.97
N GLU A 282 8.44 -44.13 58.22
CA GLU A 282 7.22 -43.99 57.42
C GLU A 282 7.11 -42.70 56.60
N ARG A 283 8.04 -41.71 56.67
CA ARG A 283 7.95 -40.42 56.00
C ARG A 283 9.33 -39.90 55.51
N GLU A 284 9.89 -40.56 54.54
CA GLU A 284 11.04 -39.96 53.84
C GLU A 284 10.62 -38.64 53.12
N PRO A 285 11.29 -37.50 53.43
CA PRO A 285 11.05 -36.26 52.70
C PRO A 285 11.40 -36.41 51.24
N LYS A 286 10.48 -36.10 50.35
CA LYS A 286 10.68 -36.12 48.91
C LYS A 286 10.78 -34.70 48.39
N LEU A 287 11.93 -34.38 47.82
CA LEU A 287 12.19 -33.12 47.15
C LEU A 287 12.14 -33.39 45.63
N GLY A 288 11.54 -32.50 44.89
CA GLY A 288 11.54 -32.57 43.45
C GLY A 288 11.36 -31.21 42.82
N GLU A 289 11.53 -31.15 41.54
CA GLU A 289 11.22 -29.98 40.74
C GLU A 289 10.31 -30.37 39.59
N PHE A 290 9.44 -29.42 39.19
CA PHE A 290 8.66 -29.60 37.98
C PHE A 290 9.56 -29.38 36.77
N ALA A 291 9.50 -30.30 35.81
CA ALA A 291 10.29 -30.21 34.59
C ALA A 291 9.96 -28.87 33.86
N PRO A 292 10.96 -28.08 33.49
CA PRO A 292 10.74 -26.88 32.73
C PRO A 292 10.10 -27.23 31.38
N GLN A 293 9.09 -26.46 30.97
CA GLN A 293 8.48 -26.64 29.67
C GLN A 293 9.30 -25.86 28.63
N PRO A 294 9.92 -26.52 27.64
CA PRO A 294 10.76 -25.85 26.66
C PRO A 294 9.89 -24.94 25.75
N PRO A 295 10.46 -23.83 25.24
CA PRO A 295 9.73 -22.89 24.35
C PRO A 295 9.49 -23.46 22.94
N GLY A 296 10.15 -24.57 22.57
CA GLY A 296 10.06 -25.16 21.22
C GLY A 296 8.64 -25.33 20.70
N PRO A 297 7.72 -26.00 21.42
CA PRO A 297 6.35 -26.21 20.95
C PRO A 297 5.57 -24.91 20.66
N PHE A 298 5.86 -23.81 21.36
CA PHE A 298 5.24 -22.51 21.08
C PHE A 298 5.79 -21.92 19.77
N LEU A 299 7.09 -22.04 19.55
CA LEU A 299 7.73 -21.59 18.31
C LEU A 299 7.22 -22.39 17.11
N ASP A 300 7.10 -23.70 17.23
CA ASP A 300 6.55 -24.58 16.17
C ASP A 300 5.11 -24.18 15.83
N GLN A 301 4.30 -23.84 16.84
CA GLN A 301 2.93 -23.38 16.66
C GLN A 301 2.88 -22.02 15.94
N ILE A 302 3.74 -21.07 16.33
CA ILE A 302 3.84 -19.77 15.66
C ILE A 302 4.27 -19.95 14.20
N GLU A 303 5.23 -20.83 13.95
CA GLU A 303 5.68 -21.15 12.60
C GLU A 303 4.54 -21.70 11.73
N GLY A 304 3.77 -22.66 12.24
CA GLY A 304 2.61 -23.19 11.54
C GLY A 304 1.54 -22.12 11.25
N LEU A 305 1.27 -21.22 12.21
CA LEU A 305 0.33 -20.11 12.03
C LEU A 305 0.84 -19.10 10.99
N ALA A 306 2.14 -18.78 11.00
CA ALA A 306 2.74 -17.88 10.03
C ALA A 306 2.72 -18.45 8.61
N GLN A 307 2.90 -19.77 8.43
CA GLN A 307 2.73 -20.44 7.13
C GLN A 307 1.28 -20.33 6.62
N LEU A 308 0.29 -20.52 7.49
CA LEU A 308 -1.12 -20.36 7.12
C LEU A 308 -1.46 -18.90 6.78
N ALA A 309 -0.93 -17.93 7.54
CA ALA A 309 -1.08 -16.51 7.27
C ALA A 309 -0.45 -16.11 5.94
N ALA A 310 0.76 -16.60 5.65
CA ALA A 310 1.46 -16.39 4.39
C ALA A 310 0.68 -16.95 3.20
N ALA A 311 0.14 -18.17 3.33
CA ALA A 311 -0.69 -18.80 2.31
C ALA A 311 -1.97 -18.01 2.03
N GLU A 312 -2.65 -17.51 3.07
CA GLU A 312 -3.83 -16.64 2.94
C GLU A 312 -3.46 -15.31 2.26
N ALA A 313 -2.42 -14.64 2.74
CA ALA A 313 -1.92 -13.40 2.16
C ALA A 313 -1.36 -13.59 0.74
N GLY A 314 -1.05 -14.84 0.34
CA GLY A 314 -0.42 -15.14 -0.95
C GLY A 314 1.00 -14.63 -1.06
N LEU A 315 1.69 -14.61 0.06
CA LEU A 315 3.09 -14.20 0.21
C LEU A 315 3.99 -15.41 0.48
N PRO A 316 5.26 -15.35 0.11
CA PRO A 316 6.26 -16.29 0.61
C PRO A 316 6.37 -16.26 2.14
N SER A 317 6.60 -17.40 2.76
CA SER A 317 6.62 -17.52 4.23
C SER A 317 7.72 -16.71 4.92
N HIS A 318 8.82 -16.43 4.24
CA HIS A 318 9.93 -15.65 4.80
C HIS A 318 9.54 -14.19 5.14
N TYR A 319 8.52 -13.61 4.48
CA TYR A 319 8.01 -12.28 4.83
C TYR A 319 7.39 -12.22 6.24
N PHE A 320 7.00 -13.36 6.79
CA PHE A 320 6.45 -13.49 8.14
C PHE A 320 7.50 -13.88 9.20
N GLY A 321 8.79 -13.71 8.89
CA GLY A 321 9.88 -13.94 9.82
C GLY A 321 10.23 -15.41 10.02
N LEU A 322 9.74 -16.31 9.17
CA LEU A 322 10.06 -17.71 9.25
C LEU A 322 11.42 -18.02 8.63
N ARG A 323 12.15 -18.93 9.26
CA ARG A 323 13.31 -19.58 8.65
C ARG A 323 12.81 -20.56 7.60
N GLY A 324 12.44 -20.03 6.43
CA GLY A 324 12.14 -20.88 5.29
C GLY A 324 13.42 -21.53 4.75
N ASP A 325 13.28 -22.62 4.01
CA ASP A 325 14.34 -23.14 3.17
C ASP A 325 14.88 -21.97 2.35
N GLN A 326 16.14 -21.60 2.60
CA GLN A 326 16.79 -20.50 1.90
C GLN A 326 16.72 -20.84 0.42
N ALA A 327 16.01 -19.97 -0.34
CA ALA A 327 15.98 -20.12 -1.78
C ALA A 327 17.43 -20.09 -2.29
N THR A 328 17.89 -21.22 -2.78
CA THR A 328 19.29 -21.40 -3.19
C THR A 328 19.60 -20.75 -4.53
N SER A 329 18.56 -20.27 -5.26
CA SER A 329 18.73 -19.63 -6.57
C SER A 329 17.74 -18.48 -6.78
N ALA A 330 18.13 -17.52 -7.64
CA ALA A 330 17.27 -16.40 -8.05
C ALA A 330 15.96 -16.86 -8.70
N ASP A 331 15.97 -18.00 -9.40
CA ASP A 331 14.76 -18.54 -10.03
C ASP A 331 13.80 -19.16 -9.01
N ALA A 332 14.31 -19.75 -7.93
CA ALA A 332 13.49 -20.24 -6.84
C ALA A 332 12.80 -19.07 -6.10
N ILE A 333 13.49 -17.95 -5.87
CA ILE A 333 12.89 -16.73 -5.28
C ILE A 333 11.79 -16.22 -6.19
N ARG A 334 12.04 -16.08 -7.50
CA ARG A 334 11.03 -15.63 -8.47
C ARG A 334 9.80 -16.54 -8.50
N ALA A 335 10.00 -17.86 -8.42
CA ALA A 335 8.90 -18.82 -8.38
C ALA A 335 8.04 -18.65 -7.11
N MET A 336 8.65 -18.40 -5.96
CA MET A 336 7.92 -18.13 -4.71
C MET A 336 7.15 -16.81 -4.76
N GLU A 337 7.69 -15.78 -5.40
CA GLU A 337 7.03 -14.45 -5.53
C GLU A 337 6.00 -14.37 -6.66
N ALA A 338 5.92 -15.36 -7.53
CA ALA A 338 5.05 -15.32 -8.72
C ALA A 338 3.58 -15.01 -8.40
N ARG A 339 3.06 -15.50 -7.26
CA ARG A 339 1.70 -15.23 -6.81
C ARG A 339 1.54 -13.76 -6.37
N LEU A 340 2.51 -13.20 -5.64
CA LEU A 340 2.53 -11.79 -5.22
C LEU A 340 2.57 -10.89 -6.45
N VAL A 341 3.49 -11.13 -7.38
CA VAL A 341 3.58 -10.38 -8.65
C VAL A 341 2.24 -10.40 -9.39
N LYS A 342 1.61 -11.56 -9.48
CA LYS A 342 0.30 -11.68 -10.15
C LYS A 342 -0.82 -10.93 -9.44
N ARG A 343 -0.77 -10.84 -8.11
CA ARG A 343 -1.70 -10.02 -7.32
C ARG A 343 -1.46 -8.54 -7.59
N ALA A 344 -0.22 -8.08 -7.57
CA ALA A 344 0.15 -6.69 -7.87
C ALA A 344 -0.27 -6.29 -9.29
N GLU A 345 0.01 -7.09 -10.34
CA GLU A 345 -0.46 -6.84 -11.71
C GLU A 345 -1.99 -6.64 -11.80
N ARG A 346 -2.75 -7.42 -11.03
CA ARG A 346 -4.21 -7.27 -11.00
C ARG A 346 -4.63 -5.96 -10.34
N ARG A 347 -3.90 -5.49 -9.30
CA ARG A 347 -4.17 -4.19 -8.65
C ARG A 347 -3.78 -3.04 -9.57
N GLN A 348 -2.63 -3.11 -10.22
CA GLN A 348 -2.22 -2.12 -11.23
C GLN A 348 -3.29 -1.97 -12.33
N LYS A 349 -3.92 -3.07 -12.80
CA LYS A 349 -5.03 -3.00 -13.76
C LYS A 349 -6.31 -2.38 -13.19
N SER A 350 -6.64 -2.67 -11.92
CA SER A 350 -7.82 -2.10 -11.26
C SER A 350 -7.64 -0.63 -10.95
N PHE A 351 -6.55 -0.28 -10.29
CA PHE A 351 -6.22 1.09 -9.89
C PHE A 351 -5.86 1.96 -11.11
N GLY A 352 -5.21 1.36 -12.12
CA GLY A 352 -4.94 2.03 -13.39
C GLY A 352 -6.20 2.52 -14.10
N ARG A 353 -7.31 1.78 -13.99
CA ARG A 353 -8.60 2.27 -14.50
C ARG A 353 -9.10 3.49 -13.70
N SER A 354 -8.94 3.48 -12.39
CA SER A 354 -9.32 4.62 -11.54
C SER A 354 -8.43 5.83 -11.84
N TRP A 355 -7.11 5.65 -11.95
CA TRP A 355 -6.21 6.73 -12.37
C TRP A 355 -6.50 7.25 -13.79
N SER A 356 -6.85 6.38 -14.74
CA SER A 356 -7.32 6.83 -16.06
C SER A 356 -8.61 7.65 -15.99
N GLN A 357 -9.49 7.37 -15.02
CA GLN A 357 -10.67 8.22 -14.80
C GLN A 357 -10.29 9.57 -14.16
N VAL A 358 -9.31 9.59 -13.26
CA VAL A 358 -8.72 10.83 -12.72
C VAL A 358 -8.18 11.69 -13.86
N SER A 359 -7.42 11.11 -14.82
CA SER A 359 -6.90 11.85 -15.97
C SER A 359 -7.98 12.50 -16.82
N ARG A 360 -9.13 11.82 -16.99
CA ARG A 360 -10.28 12.40 -17.68
C ARG A 360 -10.87 13.60 -16.95
N LEU A 361 -10.98 13.51 -15.62
CA LEU A 361 -11.46 14.63 -14.79
C LEU A 361 -10.51 15.82 -14.86
N VAL A 362 -9.20 15.59 -14.84
CA VAL A 362 -8.16 16.63 -14.98
C VAL A 362 -8.31 17.36 -16.33
N ARG A 363 -8.38 16.62 -17.43
CA ARG A 363 -8.54 17.21 -18.77
C ARG A 363 -9.87 17.94 -18.91
N ALA A 364 -10.98 17.30 -18.50
CA ALA A 364 -12.30 17.92 -18.53
C ALA A 364 -12.35 19.23 -17.73
N GLY A 365 -11.68 19.28 -16.59
CA GLY A 365 -11.55 20.48 -15.77
C GLY A 365 -10.73 21.59 -16.43
N ARG A 366 -9.63 21.24 -17.13
CA ARG A 366 -8.79 22.19 -17.87
C ARG A 366 -9.49 22.76 -19.10
N GLU A 367 -10.14 21.90 -19.88
CA GLU A 367 -10.75 22.26 -21.16
C GLU A 367 -12.16 22.82 -20.98
N GLY A 368 -12.75 22.69 -19.78
CA GLY A 368 -14.14 23.07 -19.53
C GLY A 368 -15.15 22.19 -20.27
N GLU A 369 -14.73 21.00 -20.69
CA GLU A 369 -15.52 20.05 -21.47
C GLU A 369 -16.19 18.99 -20.56
N ARG A 370 -17.13 18.25 -21.13
CA ARG A 370 -17.76 17.14 -20.41
C ARG A 370 -16.80 15.93 -20.37
N VAL A 371 -16.74 15.25 -19.24
CA VAL A 371 -15.93 14.04 -19.07
C VAL A 371 -16.20 12.98 -20.14
N ALA A 372 -17.43 12.93 -20.67
CA ALA A 372 -17.78 11.98 -21.71
C ALA A 372 -17.07 12.24 -23.04
N ASP A 373 -16.69 13.47 -23.31
CA ASP A 373 -16.13 13.94 -24.58
C ASP A 373 -14.58 13.92 -24.58
N VAL A 374 -13.99 13.72 -23.40
CA VAL A 374 -12.53 13.72 -23.18
C VAL A 374 -11.99 12.29 -23.14
N GLU A 375 -10.82 12.05 -23.75
CA GLU A 375 -10.13 10.76 -23.70
C GLU A 375 -9.35 10.57 -22.42
N ALA A 376 -9.36 9.32 -21.92
CA ALA A 376 -8.57 8.93 -20.77
C ALA A 376 -7.12 8.62 -21.17
N SER A 377 -6.16 9.07 -20.38
CA SER A 377 -4.77 8.65 -20.52
C SER A 377 -4.56 7.23 -20.00
N ARG A 378 -3.59 6.54 -20.60
CA ARG A 378 -3.10 5.25 -20.07
C ARG A 378 -2.16 5.53 -18.90
N THR A 379 -2.20 4.63 -17.93
CA THR A 379 -1.34 4.69 -16.75
C THR A 379 -0.04 3.94 -16.96
N ARG A 380 1.05 4.45 -16.40
CA ARG A 380 2.37 3.81 -16.36
C ARG A 380 2.62 3.27 -14.96
N TRP A 381 3.17 2.08 -14.88
CA TRP A 381 3.43 1.38 -13.62
C TRP A 381 4.83 0.79 -13.60
N GLY A 382 5.43 0.78 -12.42
CA GLY A 382 6.64 0.03 -12.14
C GLY A 382 6.44 -1.47 -12.36
N ASN A 383 7.53 -2.19 -12.58
CA ASN A 383 7.48 -3.64 -12.75
C ASN A 383 7.30 -4.32 -11.38
N PRO A 384 6.16 -4.98 -11.12
CA PRO A 384 5.88 -5.57 -9.81
C PRO A 384 6.80 -6.75 -9.45
N ALA A 385 7.55 -7.29 -10.40
CA ALA A 385 8.56 -8.32 -10.16
C ALA A 385 9.88 -7.76 -9.61
N THR A 386 10.06 -6.42 -9.57
CA THR A 386 11.26 -5.72 -9.10
C THR A 386 12.56 -6.41 -9.53
N PRO A 387 12.78 -6.60 -10.85
CA PRO A 387 13.98 -7.25 -11.33
C PRO A 387 15.21 -6.40 -10.95
N THR A 388 16.33 -7.06 -10.66
CA THR A 388 17.59 -6.32 -10.43
C THR A 388 17.95 -5.49 -11.65
N VAL A 389 18.57 -4.34 -11.43
CA VAL A 389 19.03 -3.45 -12.52
C VAL A 389 19.86 -4.23 -13.56
N GLY A 390 20.76 -5.10 -13.10
CA GLY A 390 21.57 -5.93 -13.99
C GLY A 390 20.74 -6.88 -14.86
N ALA A 391 19.72 -7.53 -14.31
CA ALA A 391 18.83 -8.41 -15.08
C ALA A 391 17.99 -7.63 -16.10
N THR A 392 17.55 -6.44 -15.74
CA THR A 392 16.80 -5.55 -16.64
C THR A 392 17.70 -5.06 -17.79
N MET A 393 18.92 -4.60 -17.48
CA MET A 393 19.89 -4.16 -18.47
C MET A 393 20.25 -5.29 -19.44
N ASP A 394 20.54 -6.51 -18.95
CA ASP A 394 20.85 -7.65 -19.80
C ASP A 394 19.68 -8.01 -20.75
N ALA A 395 18.45 -7.99 -20.24
CA ALA A 395 17.25 -8.23 -21.05
C ALA A 395 17.08 -7.12 -22.13
N MET A 396 17.31 -5.85 -21.78
CA MET A 396 17.18 -4.73 -22.72
C MET A 396 18.28 -4.74 -23.78
N VAL A 397 19.54 -5.02 -23.40
CA VAL A 397 20.63 -5.18 -24.35
C VAL A 397 20.31 -6.29 -25.36
N LYS A 398 19.82 -7.44 -24.90
CA LYS A 398 19.41 -8.54 -25.78
C LYS A 398 18.24 -8.14 -26.70
N ALA A 399 17.27 -7.36 -26.20
CA ALA A 399 16.15 -6.87 -27.01
C ALA A 399 16.61 -5.93 -28.12
N VAL A 400 17.55 -5.03 -27.82
CA VAL A 400 18.17 -4.11 -28.82
C VAL A 400 18.99 -4.90 -29.83
N GLN A 401 19.82 -5.86 -29.41
CA GLN A 401 20.62 -6.71 -30.29
C GLN A 401 19.75 -7.58 -31.21
N ALA A 402 18.58 -8.04 -30.71
CA ALA A 402 17.61 -8.78 -31.50
C ALA A 402 16.79 -7.90 -32.47
N GLY A 403 17.00 -6.58 -32.46
CA GLY A 403 16.25 -5.63 -33.31
C GLY A 403 14.80 -5.42 -32.92
N LEU A 404 14.39 -5.84 -31.69
CA LEU A 404 13.01 -5.70 -31.18
C LEU A 404 12.66 -4.24 -30.86
N ALA A 405 13.64 -3.44 -30.47
CA ALA A 405 13.49 -2.01 -30.23
C ALA A 405 14.83 -1.29 -30.44
N PRO A 406 14.82 -0.03 -30.93
CA PRO A 406 16.02 0.79 -30.97
C PRO A 406 16.48 1.16 -29.55
N GLY A 407 17.80 1.20 -29.31
CA GLY A 407 18.37 1.48 -27.98
C GLY A 407 17.99 2.84 -27.39
N ASN A 408 17.59 3.80 -28.24
CA ASN A 408 17.06 5.10 -27.84
C ASN A 408 15.54 5.16 -27.75
N SER A 409 14.89 4.00 -27.59
CA SER A 409 13.44 3.93 -27.41
C SER A 409 13.07 4.30 -25.98
N ARG A 410 12.06 5.15 -25.80
CA ARG A 410 11.46 5.49 -24.50
C ARG A 410 11.04 4.23 -23.73
N VAL A 411 10.57 3.20 -24.44
CA VAL A 411 10.22 1.90 -23.83
C VAL A 411 11.42 1.22 -23.17
N ILE A 412 12.60 1.32 -23.77
CA ILE A 412 13.85 0.78 -23.19
C ILE A 412 14.22 1.57 -21.94
N TRP A 413 14.19 2.89 -22.02
CA TRP A 413 14.52 3.76 -20.90
C TRP A 413 13.58 3.59 -19.71
N ASP A 414 12.28 3.49 -19.95
CA ASP A 414 11.27 3.18 -18.91
C ASP A 414 11.57 1.84 -18.24
N ARG A 415 11.91 0.83 -19.03
CA ARG A 415 12.22 -0.51 -18.52
C ARG A 415 13.51 -0.57 -17.70
N VAL A 416 14.50 0.23 -18.07
CA VAL A 416 15.77 0.35 -17.35
C VAL A 416 15.59 1.15 -16.04
N GLY A 417 14.57 2.01 -15.97
CA GLY A 417 14.24 2.79 -14.79
C GLY A 417 14.77 4.23 -14.84
N PHE A 418 15.04 4.78 -16.04
CA PHE A 418 15.34 6.20 -16.18
C PHE A 418 14.12 7.04 -15.80
N THR A 419 14.35 8.05 -14.98
CA THR A 419 13.33 9.02 -14.62
C THR A 419 12.87 9.85 -15.83
N PRO A 420 11.66 10.44 -15.79
CA PRO A 420 11.20 11.32 -16.88
C PRO A 420 12.15 12.47 -17.19
N GLU A 421 12.84 13.01 -16.16
CA GLU A 421 13.83 14.06 -16.33
C GLU A 421 15.08 13.56 -17.08
N GLU A 422 15.61 12.39 -16.68
CA GLU A 422 16.73 11.76 -17.37
C GLU A 422 16.37 11.41 -18.81
N GLN A 423 15.16 10.93 -19.07
CA GLN A 423 14.68 10.66 -20.43
C GLN A 423 14.64 11.92 -21.29
N ARG A 424 14.14 13.06 -20.76
CA ARG A 424 14.14 14.35 -21.45
C ARG A 424 15.57 14.82 -21.75
N LEU A 425 16.52 14.59 -20.83
CA LEU A 425 17.92 14.91 -21.04
C LEU A 425 18.50 14.05 -22.15
N LEU A 426 18.29 12.74 -22.10
CA LEU A 426 18.75 11.79 -23.13
C LEU A 426 18.14 12.11 -24.52
N GLU A 427 16.86 12.48 -24.59
CA GLU A 427 16.21 12.91 -25.85
C GLU A 427 16.92 14.14 -26.47
N ARG A 428 17.27 15.13 -25.63
CA ARG A 428 18.02 16.31 -26.09
C ARG A 428 19.42 15.94 -26.58
N GLU A 429 20.12 15.08 -25.85
CA GLU A 429 21.47 14.62 -26.28
C GLU A 429 21.42 13.82 -27.58
N VAL A 430 20.43 12.91 -27.72
CA VAL A 430 20.24 12.15 -28.97
C VAL A 430 19.89 13.09 -30.15
N ALA A 431 19.06 14.09 -29.92
CA ALA A 431 18.71 15.09 -30.92
C ALA A 431 19.94 15.92 -31.35
N GLN A 432 20.77 16.33 -30.39
CA GLN A 432 22.03 17.04 -30.67
C GLN A 432 22.99 16.16 -31.44
N GLN A 433 23.19 14.90 -31.08
CA GLN A 433 24.03 13.95 -31.81
C GLN A 433 23.55 13.75 -33.25
N ARG A 434 22.24 13.59 -33.47
CA ARG A 434 21.65 13.47 -34.81
C ARG A 434 21.86 14.74 -35.63
N ALA A 435 21.67 15.91 -35.03
CA ALA A 435 21.93 17.18 -35.71
C ALA A 435 23.41 17.31 -36.12
N ALA A 436 24.34 16.95 -35.22
CA ALA A 436 25.78 16.95 -35.51
C ALA A 436 26.15 15.95 -36.64
N GLN A 437 25.56 14.75 -36.61
CA GLN A 437 25.78 13.74 -37.67
C GLN A 437 25.24 14.20 -39.04
N ASN A 438 24.04 14.81 -39.04
CA ASN A 438 23.47 15.36 -40.28
C ASN A 438 24.29 16.51 -40.81
N MET A 439 24.82 17.39 -39.96
CA MET A 439 25.73 18.48 -40.38
C MET A 439 27.03 17.92 -40.93
N ALA A 440 27.62 16.91 -40.32
CA ALA A 440 28.81 16.24 -40.81
C ALA A 440 28.58 15.55 -42.17
N ALA A 441 27.42 14.87 -42.32
CA ALA A 441 27.05 14.25 -43.60
C ALA A 441 26.83 15.29 -44.73
N LEU A 442 26.19 16.43 -44.40
CA LEU A 442 26.06 17.55 -45.36
C LEU A 442 27.40 18.16 -45.72
N ALA A 443 28.31 18.34 -44.77
CA ALA A 443 29.66 18.84 -45.04
C ALA A 443 30.47 17.88 -45.95
N GLN A 444 30.36 16.55 -45.71
CA GLN A 444 30.97 15.54 -46.57
C GLN A 444 30.36 15.51 -47.98
N ALA A 445 29.05 15.64 -48.11
CA ALA A 445 28.39 15.71 -49.41
C ALA A 445 28.76 16.99 -50.16
N ALA A 446 28.90 18.13 -49.47
CA ALA A 446 29.35 19.38 -50.06
C ALA A 446 30.83 19.28 -50.55
N SER A 447 31.70 18.66 -49.74
CA SER A 447 33.11 18.46 -50.13
C SER A 447 33.26 17.45 -51.30
N ALA A 448 32.43 16.38 -51.34
CA ALA A 448 32.40 15.44 -52.48
C ALA A 448 31.85 16.10 -53.74
N GLY A 449 30.86 16.99 -53.63
CA GLY A 449 30.31 17.78 -54.71
C GLY A 449 31.39 18.80 -55.31
N MET A 450 32.24 19.36 -54.46
CA MET A 450 33.32 20.24 -54.84
C MET A 450 34.47 19.51 -55.56
N VAL A 451 34.75 18.23 -55.24
CA VAL A 451 35.74 17.40 -55.89
C VAL A 451 35.24 16.89 -57.26
N ALA A 452 33.90 16.78 -57.45
CA ALA A 452 33.33 16.41 -58.76
C ALA A 452 33.18 17.56 -59.72
N ALA A 453 33.42 18.80 -59.35
CA ALA A 453 33.55 19.93 -60.20
C ALA A 453 35.04 20.02 -60.69
N ASN A 454 35.37 19.21 -61.71
CA ASN A 454 36.66 19.12 -62.34
C ASN A 454 37.09 20.51 -62.92
N PRO A 455 38.17 21.12 -62.46
CA PRO A 455 38.62 22.41 -63.04
C PRO A 455 39.33 22.28 -64.38
N ASP A 456 39.48 21.08 -64.97
CA ASP A 456 40.14 20.81 -66.21
C ASP A 456 39.18 20.31 -67.32
N ALA A 457 38.11 21.05 -67.58
CA ALA A 457 37.43 20.91 -68.85
C ALA A 457 38.09 21.86 -69.87
N PRO A 458 38.64 21.38 -71.02
CA PRO A 458 39.24 22.25 -72.03
C PRO A 458 38.15 23.17 -72.63
N VAL A 459 38.50 24.48 -72.67
CA VAL A 459 37.72 25.48 -73.40
C VAL A 459 38.03 25.27 -74.86
N ASP A 460 37.18 24.50 -75.58
CA ASP A 460 37.24 24.39 -76.99
C ASP A 460 36.72 25.70 -77.64
N ASP A 461 37.61 26.37 -78.35
CA ASP A 461 37.41 27.48 -79.26
C ASP A 461 36.24 27.23 -80.23
N PHE A 462 35.21 28.05 -80.17
CA PHE A 462 34.28 28.28 -81.27
C PHE A 462 34.38 29.72 -81.70
N ILE A 463 35.51 29.99 -82.49
CA ILE A 463 35.58 31.11 -83.40
C ILE A 463 35.44 30.54 -84.82
N GLY A 464 34.54 31.06 -85.54
CA GLY A 464 34.58 30.89 -86.99
C GLY A 464 33.22 30.79 -87.64
N GLY A 465 32.83 31.84 -88.13
CA GLY A 465 32.76 32.17 -89.54
C GLY A 465 31.35 31.93 -90.10
N GLY A 466 30.61 32.87 -90.35
CA GLY A 466 30.58 33.72 -91.54
C GLY A 466 29.75 33.09 -92.65
N ASP A 467 28.87 33.91 -93.17
CA ASP A 467 28.30 33.94 -94.53
C ASP A 467 27.14 32.99 -94.90
N LEU A 468 26.09 33.65 -95.19
CA LEU A 468 25.07 33.85 -96.21
C LEU A 468 23.63 33.74 -95.67
#